data_0d00b667378a78dbbccbaa111921fc15
#
_entry.id   0d00b667378a78dbbccbaa111921fc15
#
_cell.length_a   1.000
_cell.length_b   1.000
_cell.length_c   1.000
_cell.angle_alpha   90.00
_cell.angle_beta   90.00
_cell.angle_gamma   90.00
#
_symmetry.space_group_name_H-M   'P 1'
#
loop_
_entity.id
_entity.type
_entity.pdbx_description
1 polymer ?
#
loop_
_entity_poly.entity_id
_entity_poly.type
_entity_poly.pdbx_seq_one_letter_code
_entity_poly.pdbx_strand_id
1 'polypeptide(L)'
;VRDKRTIENYGTNILGVQLAIPAMLSLFDKYGVKGTFSTVGFLFANNKEELLACCPEMKPQYTEENLSPYNSFDDVGHNEQDDPYHFGYSLLQQIKENNNHEIGSHTFCHYYCLEPGQTPETFRQYLLAANKIAAANGIVVRSLVFPRNQFNEEYLSVCREVGIDSYRGNPASWLYAGRNKNDENLLRRAFRFADTYLNLTGHHCHTKEYVMSSLL
;
A
#
# COMPACT_ATOMS: atom_id res chain seq x y z
N VAL A 1 2.41 -13.09 -0.41
CA VAL A 1 3.31 -13.47 0.66
C VAL A 1 2.63 -14.38 1.66
N ARG A 2 1.32 -14.17 1.93
CA ARG A 2 0.53 -14.94 2.92
C ARG A 2 0.53 -16.45 2.68
N ASP A 3 0.63 -16.90 1.43
CA ASP A 3 0.48 -18.32 1.08
C ASP A 3 1.79 -19.13 1.19
N LYS A 4 2.96 -18.47 1.34
CA LYS A 4 4.28 -19.13 1.20
C LYS A 4 5.33 -18.63 2.18
N ARG A 5 5.03 -17.65 3.01
CA ARG A 5 5.97 -17.03 3.94
C ARG A 5 5.47 -17.14 5.35
N THR A 6 6.33 -17.65 6.22
CA THR A 6 6.09 -17.74 7.65
C THR A 6 7.14 -16.90 8.39
N ILE A 7 6.95 -16.67 9.68
CA ILE A 7 7.94 -15.97 10.52
C ILE A 7 9.28 -16.71 10.46
N GLU A 8 9.30 -18.04 10.46
CA GLU A 8 10.52 -18.84 10.44
C GLU A 8 11.32 -18.65 9.14
N ASN A 9 10.64 -18.52 7.99
CA ASN A 9 11.35 -18.44 6.70
C ASN A 9 11.49 -17.00 6.16
N TYR A 10 10.81 -16.03 6.74
CA TYR A 10 10.82 -14.63 6.26
C TYR A 10 10.85 -13.56 7.37
N GLY A 11 10.76 -13.95 8.64
CA GLY A 11 10.70 -13.02 9.77
C GLY A 11 11.90 -12.07 9.84
N THR A 12 13.10 -12.57 9.60
CA THR A 12 14.31 -11.75 9.56
C THR A 12 14.24 -10.62 8.51
N ASN A 13 13.60 -10.89 7.35
CA ASN A 13 13.41 -9.85 6.33
C ASN A 13 12.39 -8.78 6.77
N ILE A 14 11.36 -9.18 7.51
CA ILE A 14 10.39 -8.24 8.08
C ILE A 14 11.08 -7.37 9.13
N LEU A 15 11.80 -7.97 10.07
CA LEU A 15 12.53 -7.22 11.11
C LEU A 15 13.64 -6.34 10.53
N GLY A 16 14.16 -6.67 9.34
CA GLY A 16 15.16 -5.86 8.65
C GLY A 16 14.71 -4.43 8.36
N VAL A 17 13.40 -4.14 8.33
CA VAL A 17 12.87 -2.78 8.16
C VAL A 17 13.26 -1.84 9.31
N GLN A 18 13.47 -2.38 10.50
CA GLN A 18 13.91 -1.62 11.69
C GLN A 18 15.29 -0.97 11.48
N LEU A 19 16.14 -1.58 10.66
CA LEU A 19 17.43 -1.03 10.27
C LEU A 19 17.34 -0.28 8.92
N ALA A 20 16.53 -0.77 8.00
CA ALA A 20 16.44 -0.22 6.65
C ALA A 20 15.82 1.19 6.62
N ILE A 21 14.73 1.43 7.34
CA ILE A 21 14.05 2.73 7.35
C ILE A 21 14.97 3.85 7.88
N PRO A 22 15.59 3.74 9.07
CA PRO A 22 16.52 4.78 9.54
C PRO A 22 17.69 5.02 8.60
N ALA A 23 18.25 3.95 8.01
CA ALA A 23 19.35 4.08 7.05
C ALA A 23 18.90 4.79 5.76
N MET A 24 17.71 4.49 5.25
CA MET A 24 17.12 5.18 4.09
C MET A 24 16.88 6.66 4.38
N LEU A 25 16.29 7.00 5.53
CA LEU A 25 16.05 8.39 5.93
C LEU A 25 17.39 9.17 5.98
N SER A 26 18.41 8.60 6.62
CA SER A 26 19.75 9.21 6.67
C SER A 26 20.35 9.43 5.27
N LEU A 27 20.20 8.48 4.36
CA LEU A 27 20.67 8.62 2.97
C LEU A 27 19.89 9.69 2.21
N PHE A 28 18.58 9.73 2.38
CA PHE A 28 17.71 10.70 1.73
C PHE A 28 18.05 12.12 2.20
N ASP A 29 18.27 12.32 3.48
CA ASP A 29 18.72 13.60 4.04
C ASP A 29 20.09 14.01 3.48
N LYS A 30 21.04 13.08 3.48
CA LYS A 30 22.38 13.32 2.97
C LYS A 30 22.40 13.79 1.50
N TYR A 31 21.51 13.26 0.68
CA TYR A 31 21.47 13.54 -0.76
C TYR A 31 20.30 14.47 -1.17
N GLY A 32 19.54 15.02 -0.22
CA GLY A 32 18.41 15.90 -0.50
C GLY A 32 17.26 15.21 -1.26
N VAL A 33 17.10 13.89 -1.07
CA VAL A 33 16.04 13.10 -1.73
C VAL A 33 14.77 13.19 -0.91
N LYS A 34 13.65 13.47 -1.58
CA LYS A 34 12.32 13.40 -0.99
C LYS A 34 11.62 12.10 -1.43
N GLY A 35 10.96 11.44 -0.50
CA GLY A 35 10.26 10.18 -0.76
C GLY A 35 8.83 10.19 -0.26
N THR A 36 7.98 9.36 -0.87
CA THR A 36 6.63 9.04 -0.38
C THR A 36 6.65 7.63 0.19
N PHE A 37 6.34 7.50 1.47
CA PHE A 37 6.20 6.22 2.17
C PHE A 37 4.74 5.79 2.15
N SER A 38 4.40 4.92 1.20
CA SER A 38 3.04 4.42 1.05
C SER A 38 2.77 3.32 2.09
N THR A 39 2.00 3.66 3.10
CA THR A 39 1.87 2.86 4.33
C THR A 39 0.45 2.30 4.46
N VAL A 40 0.32 1.02 4.80
CA VAL A 40 -0.98 0.42 5.15
C VAL A 40 -1.50 0.97 6.47
N GLY A 41 -2.80 1.21 6.57
CA GLY A 41 -3.41 1.80 7.76
C GLY A 41 -3.14 1.02 9.05
N PHE A 42 -2.97 -0.28 8.97
CA PHE A 42 -2.62 -1.12 10.14
C PHE A 42 -1.33 -0.66 10.86
N LEU A 43 -0.34 -0.18 10.11
CA LEU A 43 0.94 0.25 10.68
C LEU A 43 0.88 1.63 11.36
N PHE A 44 -0.24 2.34 11.28
CA PHE A 44 -0.47 3.58 12.04
C PHE A 44 -0.90 3.31 13.48
N ALA A 45 -1.39 2.10 13.78
CA ALA A 45 -1.82 1.74 15.13
C ALA A 45 -0.62 1.54 16.06
N ASN A 46 -0.71 2.13 17.26
CA ASN A 46 0.27 1.93 18.32
C ASN A 46 0.04 0.62 19.09
N ASN A 47 -1.21 0.15 19.08
CA ASN A 47 -1.61 -1.09 19.74
C ASN A 47 -2.82 -1.74 19.05
N LYS A 48 -3.15 -2.99 19.46
CA LYS A 48 -4.24 -3.78 18.90
C LYS A 48 -5.61 -3.14 19.14
N GLU A 49 -5.81 -2.51 20.28
CA GLU A 49 -7.07 -1.85 20.64
C GLU A 49 -7.36 -0.69 19.66
N GLU A 50 -6.37 0.16 19.41
CA GLU A 50 -6.47 1.26 18.44
C GLU A 50 -6.72 0.73 17.03
N LEU A 51 -6.02 -0.32 16.62
CA LEU A 51 -6.22 -0.97 15.33
C LEU A 51 -7.67 -1.45 15.18
N LEU A 52 -8.19 -2.17 16.16
CA LEU A 52 -9.57 -2.69 16.15
C LEU A 52 -10.62 -1.58 16.14
N ALA A 53 -10.40 -0.50 16.89
CA ALA A 53 -11.30 0.66 16.94
C ALA A 53 -11.38 1.43 15.60
N CYS A 54 -10.36 1.28 14.75
CA CYS A 54 -10.33 1.88 13.42
C CYS A 54 -10.79 0.95 12.29
N CYS A 55 -10.99 -0.34 12.57
CA CYS A 55 -11.47 -1.28 11.57
C CYS A 55 -12.85 -0.89 11.06
N PRO A 56 -13.08 -0.86 9.73
CA PRO A 56 -14.41 -0.62 9.19
C PRO A 56 -15.34 -1.80 9.49
N GLU A 57 -16.63 -1.51 9.65
CA GLU A 57 -17.66 -2.54 9.85
C GLU A 57 -17.76 -3.46 8.64
N MET A 58 -17.79 -2.85 7.44
CA MET A 58 -17.84 -3.59 6.19
C MET A 58 -16.44 -4.12 5.85
N LYS A 59 -16.30 -5.43 5.83
CA LYS A 59 -15.04 -6.12 5.52
C LYS A 59 -15.01 -6.62 4.07
N PRO A 60 -13.81 -6.74 3.44
CA PRO A 60 -13.71 -7.28 2.08
C PRO A 60 -14.18 -8.72 2.05
N GLN A 61 -15.01 -9.03 1.07
CA GLN A 61 -15.54 -10.38 0.85
C GLN A 61 -14.83 -11.01 -0.36
N TYR A 62 -13.54 -11.33 -0.18
CA TYR A 62 -12.80 -12.00 -1.23
C TYR A 62 -13.31 -13.43 -1.43
N THR A 63 -13.49 -13.82 -2.70
CA THR A 63 -13.76 -15.21 -3.05
C THR A 63 -12.62 -16.12 -2.61
N GLU A 64 -11.38 -15.62 -2.64
CA GLU A 64 -10.22 -16.25 -2.03
C GLU A 64 -10.06 -15.73 -0.59
N GLU A 65 -10.54 -16.46 0.39
CA GLU A 65 -10.56 -16.07 1.81
C GLU A 65 -9.17 -15.72 2.37
N ASN A 66 -8.11 -16.38 1.88
CA ASN A 66 -6.74 -16.11 2.29
C ASN A 66 -6.23 -14.70 1.92
N LEU A 67 -6.95 -13.95 1.09
CA LEU A 67 -6.65 -12.55 0.80
C LEU A 67 -7.14 -11.61 1.91
N SER A 68 -8.07 -12.05 2.76
CA SER A 68 -8.54 -11.24 3.87
C SER A 68 -7.48 -11.12 4.97
N PRO A 69 -7.12 -9.91 5.42
CA PRO A 69 -6.20 -9.74 6.55
C PRO A 69 -6.81 -10.21 7.87
N TYR A 70 -8.13 -10.18 7.98
CA TYR A 70 -8.85 -10.46 9.22
C TYR A 70 -8.76 -11.91 9.68
N ASN A 71 -8.41 -12.83 8.79
CA ASN A 71 -8.24 -14.24 9.14
C ASN A 71 -7.04 -14.50 10.07
N SER A 72 -6.14 -13.53 10.22
CA SER A 72 -4.96 -13.61 11.08
C SER A 72 -4.97 -12.58 12.22
N PHE A 73 -6.12 -11.97 12.51
CA PHE A 73 -6.19 -10.95 13.56
C PHE A 73 -5.97 -11.51 14.96
N ASP A 74 -6.31 -12.76 15.16
CA ASP A 74 -6.10 -13.42 16.46
C ASP A 74 -4.61 -13.62 16.75
N ASP A 75 -3.79 -13.78 15.70
CA ASP A 75 -2.35 -13.98 15.78
C ASP A 75 -1.57 -12.67 16.02
N VAL A 76 -2.22 -11.50 15.91
CA VAL A 76 -1.59 -10.19 16.14
C VAL A 76 -1.45 -9.93 17.63
N GLY A 77 -0.22 -9.61 18.07
CA GLY A 77 0.09 -9.24 19.43
C GLY A 77 -0.50 -7.89 19.88
N HIS A 78 -0.13 -7.43 21.06
CA HIS A 78 -0.71 -6.20 21.63
C HIS A 78 -0.13 -4.92 21.05
N ASN A 79 1.17 -4.87 20.77
CA ASN A 79 1.88 -3.68 20.29
C ASN A 79 3.21 -4.05 19.65
N GLU A 80 3.98 -3.04 19.19
CA GLU A 80 5.26 -3.25 18.49
C GLU A 80 6.33 -3.94 19.36
N GLN A 81 6.32 -3.74 20.70
CA GLN A 81 7.27 -4.39 21.59
C GLN A 81 7.00 -5.90 21.71
N ASP A 82 5.73 -6.26 21.74
CA ASP A 82 5.27 -7.64 21.85
C ASP A 82 5.30 -8.36 20.48
N ASP A 83 4.97 -7.63 19.41
CA ASP A 83 4.86 -8.17 18.06
C ASP A 83 5.44 -7.21 17.00
N PRO A 84 6.76 -7.19 16.84
CA PRO A 84 7.42 -6.33 15.85
C PRO A 84 7.19 -6.79 14.39
N TYR A 85 6.49 -7.89 14.16
CA TYR A 85 6.16 -8.39 12.83
C TYR A 85 4.90 -7.75 12.25
N HIS A 86 3.96 -7.34 13.10
CA HIS A 86 2.68 -6.76 12.69
C HIS A 86 2.56 -5.27 12.99
N PHE A 87 3.40 -4.72 13.84
CA PHE A 87 3.45 -3.31 14.17
C PHE A 87 4.73 -2.63 13.64
N GLY A 88 4.64 -1.35 13.37
CA GLY A 88 5.75 -0.52 12.86
C GLY A 88 5.56 0.95 13.22
N TYR A 89 4.87 1.21 14.33
CA TYR A 89 4.52 2.55 14.78
C TYR A 89 5.75 3.44 15.02
N SER A 90 6.79 2.89 15.62
CA SER A 90 8.06 3.61 15.85
C SER A 90 8.71 4.08 14.56
N LEU A 91 8.65 3.27 13.50
CA LEU A 91 9.17 3.63 12.17
C LEU A 91 8.32 4.71 11.51
N LEU A 92 6.99 4.64 11.67
CA LEU A 92 6.08 5.68 11.18
C LEU A 92 6.39 7.03 11.82
N GLN A 93 6.65 7.07 13.15
CA GLN A 93 7.02 8.29 13.84
C GLN A 93 8.36 8.86 13.35
N GLN A 94 9.36 8.03 13.11
CA GLN A 94 10.64 8.47 12.53
C GLN A 94 10.46 9.11 11.15
N ILE A 95 9.62 8.52 10.27
CA ILE A 95 9.31 9.09 8.96
C ILE A 95 8.59 10.43 9.11
N LYS A 96 7.63 10.51 10.03
CA LYS A 96 6.85 11.72 10.31
C LYS A 96 7.71 12.86 10.87
N GLU A 97 8.61 12.57 11.79
CA GLU A 97 9.53 13.54 12.39
C GLU A 97 10.50 14.12 11.38
N ASN A 98 10.84 13.34 10.36
CA ASN A 98 11.59 13.80 9.21
C ASN A 98 10.66 14.51 8.22
N ASN A 99 10.43 15.80 8.39
CA ASN A 99 9.48 16.64 7.64
C ASN A 99 9.77 16.76 6.13
N ASN A 100 10.76 16.05 5.60
CA ASN A 100 11.12 16.06 4.18
C ASN A 100 10.39 15.01 3.35
N HIS A 101 9.62 14.12 3.98
CA HIS A 101 8.98 12.98 3.33
C HIS A 101 7.46 13.05 3.46
N GLU A 102 6.79 12.41 2.51
CA GLU A 102 5.35 12.22 2.54
C GLU A 102 5.01 10.82 3.09
N ILE A 103 3.97 10.74 3.90
CA ILE A 103 3.34 9.48 4.28
C ILE A 103 2.03 9.37 3.48
N GLY A 104 2.02 8.51 2.47
CA GLY A 104 0.88 8.19 1.64
C GLY A 104 0.16 6.92 2.10
N SER A 105 -0.98 6.63 1.50
CA SER A 105 -1.77 5.42 1.78
C SER A 105 -1.36 4.24 0.91
N HIS A 106 -1.43 3.05 1.51
CA HIS A 106 -1.50 1.77 0.79
C HIS A 106 -2.78 1.02 1.16
N THR A 107 -3.90 1.76 1.30
CA THR A 107 -5.18 1.37 1.88
C THR A 107 -5.09 1.02 3.37
N PHE A 108 -6.22 0.72 4.02
CA PHE A 108 -6.20 0.36 5.44
C PHE A 108 -5.51 -0.98 5.71
N CYS A 109 -5.74 -1.98 4.85
CA CYS A 109 -5.25 -3.34 5.06
C CYS A 109 -4.71 -4.02 3.79
N HIS A 110 -4.14 -3.27 2.85
CA HIS A 110 -3.67 -3.81 1.56
C HIS A 110 -4.82 -4.35 0.69
N TYR A 111 -5.85 -3.52 0.46
CA TYR A 111 -7.07 -3.89 -0.25
C TYR A 111 -6.84 -4.13 -1.75
N TYR A 112 -7.32 -5.26 -2.27
CA TYR A 112 -7.18 -5.65 -3.66
C TYR A 112 -8.44 -5.33 -4.46
N CYS A 113 -8.44 -4.21 -5.18
CA CYS A 113 -9.63 -3.67 -5.85
C CYS A 113 -10.24 -4.57 -6.93
N LEU A 114 -9.41 -5.31 -7.68
CA LEU A 114 -9.87 -6.10 -8.82
C LEU A 114 -10.06 -7.59 -8.49
N GLU A 115 -9.87 -8.01 -7.26
CA GLU A 115 -10.16 -9.38 -6.86
C GLU A 115 -11.69 -9.57 -6.71
N PRO A 116 -12.24 -10.74 -7.08
CA PRO A 116 -13.68 -11.00 -7.00
C PRO A 116 -14.25 -10.79 -5.59
N GLY A 117 -15.46 -10.23 -5.53
CA GLY A 117 -16.17 -9.92 -4.28
C GLY A 117 -15.90 -8.51 -3.73
N GLN A 118 -15.12 -7.68 -4.44
CA GLN A 118 -14.82 -6.32 -4.02
C GLN A 118 -15.74 -5.29 -4.66
N THR A 119 -15.99 -4.19 -3.93
CA THR A 119 -16.87 -3.11 -4.37
C THR A 119 -16.25 -1.74 -4.07
N PRO A 120 -16.62 -0.69 -4.84
CA PRO A 120 -16.21 0.68 -4.54
C PRO A 120 -16.63 1.13 -3.14
N GLU A 121 -17.78 0.68 -2.64
CA GLU A 121 -18.24 1.05 -1.29
C GLU A 121 -17.37 0.44 -0.20
N THR A 122 -17.03 -0.85 -0.30
CA THR A 122 -16.08 -1.46 0.64
C THR A 122 -14.74 -0.74 0.60
N PHE A 123 -14.25 -0.40 -0.59
CA PHE A 123 -13.01 0.35 -0.74
C PHE A 123 -13.08 1.75 -0.09
N ARG A 124 -14.22 2.46 -0.25
CA ARG A 124 -14.49 3.74 0.42
C ARG A 124 -14.31 3.63 1.94
N GLN A 125 -14.95 2.64 2.55
CA GLN A 125 -14.85 2.41 4.00
C GLN A 125 -13.40 2.16 4.43
N TYR A 126 -12.62 1.48 3.60
CA TYR A 126 -11.20 1.23 3.85
C TYR A 126 -10.32 2.47 3.72
N LEU A 127 -10.60 3.35 2.78
CA LEU A 127 -9.89 4.63 2.69
C LEU A 127 -10.27 5.55 3.84
N LEU A 128 -11.55 5.60 4.22
CA LEU A 128 -12.00 6.39 5.39
C LEU A 128 -11.36 5.87 6.68
N ALA A 129 -11.25 4.56 6.87
CA ALA A 129 -10.55 3.98 8.01
C ALA A 129 -9.05 4.32 8.02
N ALA A 130 -8.40 4.26 6.85
CA ALA A 130 -7.00 4.67 6.71
C ALA A 130 -6.81 6.16 7.03
N ASN A 131 -7.68 7.03 6.54
CA ASN A 131 -7.65 8.46 6.83
C ASN A 131 -7.91 8.74 8.32
N LYS A 132 -8.86 8.02 8.94
CA LYS A 132 -9.18 8.17 10.37
C LYS A 132 -7.97 7.87 11.25
N ILE A 133 -7.32 6.72 11.03
CA ILE A 133 -6.16 6.33 11.85
C ILE A 133 -4.94 7.21 11.57
N ALA A 134 -4.74 7.66 10.33
CA ALA A 134 -3.70 8.61 9.98
C ALA A 134 -3.93 9.97 10.67
N ALA A 135 -5.15 10.49 10.64
CA ALA A 135 -5.53 11.75 11.29
C ALA A 135 -5.34 11.69 12.82
N ALA A 136 -5.65 10.57 13.46
CA ALA A 136 -5.38 10.35 14.87
C ALA A 136 -3.87 10.47 15.21
N ASN A 137 -3.02 10.19 14.24
CA ASN A 137 -1.57 10.35 14.32
C ASN A 137 -1.06 11.73 13.80
N GLY A 138 -1.97 12.67 13.51
CA GLY A 138 -1.62 13.99 12.97
C GLY A 138 -1.03 13.94 11.56
N ILE A 139 -1.40 12.94 10.76
CA ILE A 139 -0.96 12.74 9.38
C ILE A 139 -2.14 12.97 8.45
N VAL A 140 -1.94 13.80 7.43
CA VAL A 140 -2.90 14.04 6.34
C VAL A 140 -2.44 13.25 5.13
N VAL A 141 -3.21 12.23 4.76
CA VAL A 141 -2.92 11.39 3.59
C VAL A 141 -3.52 12.04 2.34
N ARG A 142 -2.70 12.28 1.32
CA ARG A 142 -3.11 12.85 0.03
C ARG A 142 -2.78 11.98 -1.17
N SER A 143 -1.89 11.01 -1.01
CA SER A 143 -1.48 10.11 -2.08
C SER A 143 -1.78 8.65 -1.77
N LEU A 144 -1.97 7.86 -2.83
CA LEU A 144 -2.28 6.44 -2.74
C LEU A 144 -1.42 5.62 -3.71
N VAL A 145 -0.87 4.53 -3.22
CA VAL A 145 -0.39 3.45 -4.08
C VAL A 145 -1.37 2.28 -3.96
N PHE A 146 -1.99 1.91 -5.06
CA PHE A 146 -2.92 0.78 -5.07
C PHE A 146 -2.18 -0.55 -4.87
N PRO A 147 -2.63 -1.41 -3.92
CA PRO A 147 -2.10 -2.75 -3.77
C PRO A 147 -2.12 -3.54 -5.08
N ARG A 148 -0.98 -4.16 -5.43
CA ARG A 148 -0.77 -4.84 -6.72
C ARG A 148 -1.05 -3.97 -7.96
N ASN A 149 -1.09 -2.65 -7.81
CA ASN A 149 -1.47 -1.71 -8.86
C ASN A 149 -2.87 -2.01 -9.49
N GLN A 150 -3.77 -2.54 -8.68
CA GLN A 150 -5.14 -2.87 -9.09
C GLN A 150 -6.06 -1.67 -8.88
N PHE A 151 -6.54 -1.07 -9.96
CA PHE A 151 -7.54 0.01 -9.93
C PHE A 151 -8.29 0.11 -11.26
N ASN A 152 -9.42 0.80 -11.23
CA ASN A 152 -10.21 1.23 -12.38
C ASN A 152 -10.85 2.61 -12.07
N GLU A 153 -11.62 3.17 -13.02
CA GLU A 153 -12.22 4.49 -12.88
C GLU A 153 -13.19 4.62 -11.69
N GLU A 154 -13.92 3.57 -11.33
CA GLU A 154 -14.81 3.59 -10.17
C GLU A 154 -14.04 3.79 -8.86
N TYR A 155 -12.92 3.09 -8.70
CA TYR A 155 -12.05 3.23 -7.54
C TYR A 155 -11.32 4.58 -7.50
N LEU A 156 -10.97 5.14 -8.66
CA LEU A 156 -10.41 6.49 -8.74
C LEU A 156 -11.44 7.55 -8.33
N SER A 157 -12.72 7.37 -8.69
CA SER A 157 -13.78 8.27 -8.22
C SER A 157 -13.89 8.28 -6.70
N VAL A 158 -13.82 7.10 -6.06
CA VAL A 158 -13.82 7.00 -4.59
C VAL A 158 -12.60 7.72 -3.98
N CYS A 159 -11.43 7.64 -4.60
CA CYS A 159 -10.25 8.36 -4.12
C CYS A 159 -10.49 9.87 -4.04
N ARG A 160 -11.05 10.48 -5.10
CA ARG A 160 -11.39 11.91 -5.12
C ARG A 160 -12.35 12.31 -4.00
N GLU A 161 -13.39 11.50 -3.79
CA GLU A 161 -14.41 11.76 -2.76
C GLU A 161 -13.84 11.74 -1.33
N VAL A 162 -12.80 10.96 -1.07
CA VAL A 162 -12.18 10.85 0.26
C VAL A 162 -10.93 11.73 0.43
N GLY A 163 -10.64 12.61 -0.55
CA GLY A 163 -9.56 13.59 -0.46
C GLY A 163 -8.16 13.07 -0.83
N ILE A 164 -8.09 12.00 -1.62
CA ILE A 164 -6.84 11.56 -2.24
C ILE A 164 -6.62 12.36 -3.53
N ASP A 165 -5.56 13.13 -3.59
CA ASP A 165 -5.25 14.05 -4.68
C ASP A 165 -4.41 13.39 -5.79
N SER A 166 -3.66 12.34 -5.45
CA SER A 166 -2.74 11.71 -6.38
C SER A 166 -2.60 10.21 -6.13
N TYR A 167 -2.22 9.47 -7.17
CA TYR A 167 -1.94 8.04 -7.06
C TYR A 167 -0.82 7.61 -8.00
N ARG A 168 -0.16 6.49 -7.66
CA ARG A 168 0.76 5.85 -8.58
C ARG A 168 -0.01 5.02 -9.59
N GLY A 169 -0.04 5.51 -10.85
CA GLY A 169 -0.64 4.82 -11.97
C GLY A 169 0.24 3.68 -12.53
N ASN A 170 -0.30 2.98 -13.50
CA ASN A 170 0.42 1.98 -14.30
C ASN A 170 0.85 2.57 -15.64
N PRO A 171 1.95 2.08 -16.24
CA PRO A 171 2.25 2.42 -17.63
C PRO A 171 1.05 2.11 -18.55
N ALA A 172 0.81 2.97 -19.55
CA ALA A 172 -0.28 2.83 -20.51
C ALA A 172 0.00 1.67 -21.50
N SER A 173 0.12 0.46 -20.97
CA SER A 173 0.39 -0.75 -21.75
C SER A 173 -0.41 -1.91 -21.16
N TRP A 174 -0.98 -2.74 -22.07
CA TRP A 174 -1.68 -3.97 -21.68
C TRP A 174 -0.82 -4.89 -20.80
N LEU A 175 0.48 -4.81 -20.98
CA LEU A 175 1.48 -5.62 -20.30
C LEU A 175 1.56 -5.28 -18.80
N TYR A 176 1.38 -4.00 -18.45
CA TYR A 176 1.49 -3.47 -17.08
C TYR A 176 0.16 -3.11 -16.44
N ALA A 177 -0.96 -3.23 -17.16
CA ALA A 177 -2.29 -3.00 -16.58
C ALA A 177 -2.51 -3.88 -15.35
N GLY A 178 -3.09 -3.32 -14.27
CA GLY A 178 -3.47 -4.06 -13.09
C GLY A 178 -4.50 -5.16 -13.40
N ARG A 179 -4.36 -6.32 -12.78
CA ARG A 179 -5.27 -7.45 -12.96
C ARG A 179 -5.42 -8.24 -11.66
N ASN A 180 -6.49 -9.02 -11.57
CA ASN A 180 -6.65 -10.01 -10.53
C ASN A 180 -5.68 -11.21 -10.75
N LYS A 181 -5.58 -12.08 -9.77
CA LYS A 181 -4.68 -13.24 -9.79
C LYS A 181 -4.98 -14.23 -10.93
N ASN A 182 -6.27 -14.40 -11.27
CA ASN A 182 -6.72 -15.38 -12.26
C ASN A 182 -6.43 -14.95 -13.70
N ASP A 183 -6.37 -13.64 -13.96
CA ASP A 183 -6.10 -13.07 -15.27
C ASP A 183 -4.59 -12.92 -15.57
N GLU A 184 -3.75 -13.22 -14.60
CA GLU A 184 -2.29 -13.19 -14.77
C GLU A 184 -1.77 -14.51 -15.31
N ASN A 185 -1.30 -14.52 -16.56
CA ASN A 185 -0.80 -15.72 -17.21
C ASN A 185 0.73 -15.72 -17.42
N LEU A 186 1.28 -16.91 -17.67
CA LEU A 186 2.72 -17.10 -17.86
C LEU A 186 3.27 -16.35 -19.07
N LEU A 187 2.50 -16.25 -20.16
CA LEU A 187 2.91 -15.54 -21.37
C LEU A 187 3.13 -14.05 -21.09
N ARG A 188 2.19 -13.42 -20.41
CA ARG A 188 2.32 -12.01 -20.02
C ARG A 188 3.52 -11.78 -19.09
N ARG A 189 3.75 -12.69 -18.15
CA ARG A 189 4.93 -12.63 -17.28
C ARG A 189 6.22 -12.74 -18.07
N ALA A 190 6.28 -13.65 -19.06
CA ALA A 190 7.42 -13.79 -19.94
C ALA A 190 7.65 -12.52 -20.78
N PHE A 191 6.59 -11.90 -21.31
CA PHE A 191 6.70 -10.63 -22.04
C PHE A 191 7.18 -9.48 -21.16
N ARG A 192 6.69 -9.36 -19.90
CA ARG A 192 7.23 -8.35 -18.96
C ARG A 192 8.71 -8.58 -18.67
N PHE A 193 9.11 -9.83 -18.52
CA PHE A 193 10.53 -10.16 -18.34
C PHE A 193 11.35 -9.76 -19.58
N ALA A 194 10.85 -10.08 -20.77
CA ALA A 194 11.51 -9.69 -22.03
C ALA A 194 11.58 -8.16 -22.19
N ASP A 195 10.52 -7.43 -21.81
CA ASP A 195 10.45 -5.97 -21.89
C ASP A 195 11.52 -5.28 -21.04
N THR A 196 11.95 -5.93 -19.96
CA THR A 196 13.05 -5.43 -19.11
C THR A 196 14.38 -5.29 -19.86
N TYR A 197 14.58 -6.11 -20.90
CA TYR A 197 15.80 -6.15 -21.71
C TYR A 197 15.65 -5.57 -23.11
N LEU A 198 14.45 -5.70 -23.71
CA LEU A 198 14.22 -5.41 -25.13
C LEU A 198 13.38 -4.14 -25.37
N ASN A 199 12.91 -3.47 -24.32
CA ASN A 199 12.08 -2.27 -24.43
C ASN A 199 10.89 -2.42 -25.40
N LEU A 200 10.09 -3.48 -25.23
CA LEU A 200 8.97 -3.83 -26.12
C LEU A 200 7.81 -2.83 -26.02
N THR A 201 7.62 -2.23 -24.85
CA THR A 201 6.50 -1.30 -24.58
C THR A 201 6.87 0.17 -24.66
N GLY A 202 8.12 0.48 -25.02
CA GLY A 202 8.63 1.85 -25.16
C GLY A 202 9.07 2.48 -23.83
N HIS A 203 9.43 3.75 -23.89
CA HIS A 203 9.87 4.49 -22.71
C HIS A 203 8.66 5.00 -21.92
N HIS A 204 8.63 4.70 -20.62
CA HIS A 204 7.60 5.17 -19.68
C HIS A 204 8.01 6.47 -18.97
N CYS A 205 8.67 7.38 -19.73
CA CYS A 205 9.02 8.71 -19.26
C CYS A 205 7.91 9.69 -19.65
N HIS A 206 7.45 10.49 -18.69
CA HIS A 206 6.38 11.46 -18.89
C HIS A 206 6.86 12.87 -18.60
N THR A 207 6.34 13.86 -19.30
CA THR A 207 6.59 15.27 -18.99
C THR A 207 5.84 15.67 -17.71
N LYS A 208 6.30 16.76 -17.08
CA LYS A 208 5.62 17.32 -15.90
C LYS A 208 4.16 17.69 -16.21
N GLU A 209 3.91 18.24 -17.39
CA GLU A 209 2.57 18.64 -17.85
C GLU A 209 1.64 17.42 -17.96
N TYR A 210 2.13 16.32 -18.52
CA TYR A 210 1.36 15.07 -18.60
C TYR A 210 1.01 14.52 -17.21
N VAL A 211 1.98 14.49 -16.29
CA VAL A 211 1.74 14.01 -14.92
C VAL A 211 0.71 14.90 -14.21
N MET A 212 0.83 16.22 -14.34
CA MET A 212 -0.12 17.15 -13.73
C MET A 212 -1.53 17.02 -14.30
N SER A 213 -1.69 16.72 -15.58
CA SER A 213 -3.00 16.46 -16.19
C SER A 213 -3.65 15.14 -15.79
N SER A 214 -2.86 14.23 -15.23
CA SER A 214 -3.30 12.89 -14.78
C SER A 214 -3.60 12.84 -13.28
N LEU A 215 -3.46 13.96 -12.56
CA LEU A 215 -3.85 14.03 -11.15
C LEU A 215 -5.37 13.91 -10.99
N LEU A 216 -5.79 13.36 -9.88
CA LEU A 216 -7.21 13.16 -9.53
C LEU A 216 -7.97 14.45 -9.28
#